data_5b725eaad24e1b201f70678e389ddb37
#
_entry.id   5b725eaad24e1b201f70678e389ddb37
#
_cell.length_a   1.000
_cell.length_b   1.000
_cell.length_c   1.000
_cell.angle_alpha   90.00
_cell.angle_beta   90.00
_cell.angle_gamma   90.00
#
_symmetry.space_group_name_H-M   'P 1'
#
loop_
_entity.id
_entity.type
_entity.pdbx_description
1 polymer ?
#
loop_
_entity_poly.entity_id
_entity_poly.type
_entity_poly.pdbx_seq_one_letter_code
_entity_poly.pdbx_strand_id
1 'polypeptide(L)'
;YDGNEVAASIMDSARGLDDAVARATLLQAEVEITLFDGMTTDALDEAVIQVALGNAKDDPAFDTIASRIAVKKLYKEVFGDTHDDLGDVDPERVQDLHRNYFPRTIAKLVADGHLDERLGRDFDLETLAAALDPTRDDLIGFMGVRTMINRYLLRTPDKQALEVPQYFWMRVAMGLSLTEDDPTSSALALYDSM
;
A
#
# COMPACT_ATOMS: atom_id res chain seq x y z
N TYR A 1 -16.81 -16.71 -3.69
CA TYR A 1 -15.47 -16.88 -4.25
C TYR A 1 -15.54 -16.95 -5.77
N ASP A 2 -14.88 -16.05 -6.47
CA ASP A 2 -14.68 -16.13 -7.92
C ASP A 2 -13.21 -16.44 -8.20
N GLY A 3 -12.93 -17.64 -8.73
CA GLY A 3 -11.57 -18.08 -9.07
C GLY A 3 -10.89 -17.21 -10.13
N ASN A 4 -11.68 -16.53 -10.98
CA ASN A 4 -11.13 -15.63 -11.99
C ASN A 4 -10.59 -14.33 -11.36
N GLU A 5 -11.25 -13.82 -10.33
CA GLU A 5 -10.79 -12.62 -9.62
C GLU A 5 -9.46 -12.88 -8.88
N VAL A 6 -9.33 -14.06 -8.28
CA VAL A 6 -8.07 -14.46 -7.62
C VAL A 6 -6.95 -14.62 -8.63
N ALA A 7 -7.21 -15.31 -9.74
CA ALA A 7 -6.23 -15.47 -10.81
C ALA A 7 -5.79 -14.11 -11.37
N ALA A 8 -6.72 -13.20 -11.59
CA ALA A 8 -6.43 -11.84 -12.05
C ALA A 8 -5.58 -11.06 -11.02
N SER A 9 -5.91 -11.13 -9.72
CA SER A 9 -5.16 -10.48 -8.66
C SER A 9 -3.73 -11.01 -8.51
N ILE A 10 -3.54 -12.33 -8.66
CA ILE A 10 -2.21 -12.97 -8.63
C ILE A 10 -1.40 -12.53 -9.86
N MET A 11 -1.99 -12.55 -11.04
CA MET A 11 -1.33 -12.16 -12.28
C MET A 11 -0.90 -10.68 -12.24
N ASP A 12 -1.77 -9.82 -11.75
CA ASP A 12 -1.46 -8.39 -11.55
C ASP A 12 -0.30 -8.19 -10.59
N SER A 13 -0.29 -8.93 -9.48
CA SER A 13 0.80 -8.84 -8.49
C SER A 13 2.13 -9.40 -9.00
N ALA A 14 2.12 -10.25 -10.03
CA ALA A 14 3.33 -10.75 -10.71
C ALA A 14 3.80 -9.84 -11.86
N ARG A 15 3.05 -8.81 -12.24
CA ARG A 15 3.34 -7.94 -13.38
C ARG A 15 4.75 -7.36 -13.31
N GLY A 16 5.47 -7.40 -14.44
CA GLY A 16 6.83 -6.85 -14.55
C GLY A 16 7.93 -7.70 -13.91
N LEU A 17 7.59 -8.83 -13.28
CA LEU A 17 8.58 -9.80 -12.83
C LEU A 17 8.96 -10.73 -13.98
N ASP A 18 10.20 -11.22 -13.97
CA ASP A 18 10.61 -12.26 -14.90
C ASP A 18 9.70 -13.49 -14.75
N ASP A 19 9.41 -14.16 -15.85
CA ASP A 19 8.51 -15.33 -15.87
C ASP A 19 7.18 -15.15 -15.12
N ALA A 20 6.61 -13.93 -15.12
CA ALA A 20 5.41 -13.56 -14.39
C ALA A 20 4.25 -14.55 -14.57
N VAL A 21 4.00 -15.00 -15.81
CA VAL A 21 2.93 -15.95 -16.12
C VAL A 21 3.16 -17.32 -15.46
N ALA A 22 4.40 -17.82 -15.49
CA ALA A 22 4.74 -19.11 -14.88
C ALA A 22 4.58 -19.04 -13.35
N ARG A 23 5.07 -17.98 -12.72
CA ARG A 23 4.92 -17.76 -11.28
C ARG A 23 3.47 -17.59 -10.85
N ALA A 24 2.68 -16.80 -11.59
CA ALA A 24 1.26 -16.62 -11.30
C ALA A 24 0.50 -17.95 -11.45
N THR A 25 0.79 -18.75 -12.48
CA THR A 25 0.15 -20.05 -12.69
C THR A 25 0.49 -21.03 -11.56
N LEU A 26 1.76 -21.08 -11.14
CA LEU A 26 2.18 -21.92 -10.03
C LEU A 26 1.46 -21.52 -8.74
N LEU A 27 1.48 -20.24 -8.42
CA LEU A 27 0.85 -19.73 -7.21
C LEU A 27 -0.66 -19.98 -7.22
N GLN A 28 -1.35 -19.77 -8.35
CA GLN A 28 -2.77 -20.04 -8.50
C GLN A 28 -3.07 -21.53 -8.22
N ALA A 29 -2.33 -22.45 -8.81
CA ALA A 29 -2.54 -23.88 -8.62
C ALA A 29 -2.36 -24.31 -7.15
N GLU A 30 -1.38 -23.75 -6.45
CA GLU A 30 -1.15 -24.04 -5.03
C GLU A 30 -2.22 -23.41 -4.11
N VAL A 31 -2.67 -22.20 -4.43
CA VAL A 31 -3.73 -21.50 -3.68
C VAL A 31 -5.06 -22.25 -3.84
N GLU A 32 -5.43 -22.73 -5.05
CA GLU A 32 -6.67 -23.47 -5.30
C GLU A 32 -6.84 -24.68 -4.36
N ILE A 33 -5.75 -25.31 -3.93
CA ILE A 33 -5.79 -26.43 -2.98
C ILE A 33 -6.23 -25.99 -1.59
N THR A 34 -6.03 -24.72 -1.24
CA THR A 34 -6.32 -24.17 0.10
C THR A 34 -7.70 -23.53 0.19
N LEU A 35 -8.37 -23.31 -0.95
CA LEU A 35 -9.65 -22.60 -1.01
C LEU A 35 -10.83 -23.48 -0.61
N PHE A 36 -11.83 -22.87 0.02
CA PHE A 36 -13.11 -23.49 0.34
C PHE A 36 -14.27 -22.48 0.16
N ASP A 37 -15.48 -23.02 -0.06
CA ASP A 37 -16.67 -22.20 -0.22
C ASP A 37 -16.98 -21.38 1.04
N GLY A 38 -17.30 -20.10 0.82
CA GLY A 38 -17.61 -19.15 1.91
C GLY A 38 -16.40 -18.42 2.48
N MET A 39 -15.21 -18.60 1.88
CA MET A 39 -14.02 -17.82 2.24
C MET A 39 -14.23 -16.33 1.95
N THR A 40 -13.90 -15.47 2.91
CA THR A 40 -13.95 -14.01 2.70
C THR A 40 -12.81 -13.56 1.80
N THR A 41 -12.96 -12.42 1.12
CA THR A 41 -11.88 -11.83 0.30
C THR A 41 -10.60 -11.62 1.12
N ASP A 42 -10.75 -11.22 2.36
CA ASP A 42 -9.65 -11.00 3.32
C ASP A 42 -8.88 -12.29 3.63
N ALA A 43 -9.61 -13.39 3.86
CA ALA A 43 -9.02 -14.70 4.11
C ALA A 43 -8.36 -15.26 2.84
N LEU A 44 -8.90 -14.92 1.68
CA LEU A 44 -8.37 -15.29 0.39
C LEU A 44 -7.03 -14.60 0.11
N ASP A 45 -6.96 -13.27 0.27
CA ASP A 45 -5.71 -12.50 0.12
C ASP A 45 -4.64 -13.05 1.09
N GLU A 46 -5.00 -13.35 2.33
CA GLU A 46 -4.07 -13.94 3.31
C GLU A 46 -3.59 -15.33 2.88
N ALA A 47 -4.47 -16.18 2.33
CA ALA A 47 -4.08 -17.49 1.82
C ALA A 47 -3.08 -17.38 0.66
N VAL A 48 -3.32 -16.45 -0.28
CA VAL A 48 -2.39 -16.18 -1.39
C VAL A 48 -1.03 -15.71 -0.87
N ILE A 49 -1.03 -14.77 0.08
CA ILE A 49 0.19 -14.29 0.73
C ILE A 49 0.97 -15.45 1.38
N GLN A 50 0.31 -16.32 2.14
CA GLN A 50 0.97 -17.43 2.83
C GLN A 50 1.58 -18.43 1.86
N VAL A 51 0.89 -18.76 0.77
CA VAL A 51 1.42 -19.64 -0.28
C VAL A 51 2.62 -18.99 -0.99
N ALA A 52 2.53 -17.71 -1.33
CA ALA A 52 3.64 -16.98 -1.93
C ALA A 52 4.88 -16.97 -1.02
N LEU A 53 4.71 -16.70 0.28
CA LEU A 53 5.82 -16.73 1.25
C LEU A 53 6.43 -18.13 1.41
N GLY A 54 5.65 -19.19 1.25
CA GLY A 54 6.15 -20.57 1.23
C GLY A 54 7.15 -20.80 0.10
N ASN A 55 6.95 -20.15 -1.04
CA ASN A 55 7.80 -20.23 -2.23
C ASN A 55 8.96 -19.22 -2.25
N ALA A 56 8.89 -18.16 -1.41
CA ALA A 56 9.87 -17.06 -1.42
C ALA A 56 11.31 -17.49 -1.09
N LYS A 57 11.50 -18.59 -0.36
CA LYS A 57 12.84 -19.15 -0.06
C LYS A 57 13.54 -19.72 -1.29
N ASP A 58 12.76 -20.21 -2.27
CA ASP A 58 13.28 -20.84 -3.49
C ASP A 58 13.34 -19.82 -4.65
N ASP A 59 12.40 -18.84 -4.64
CA ASP A 59 12.34 -17.74 -5.62
C ASP A 59 11.91 -16.44 -4.94
N PRO A 60 12.83 -15.46 -4.75
CA PRO A 60 12.55 -14.19 -4.09
C PRO A 60 11.42 -13.36 -4.73
N ALA A 61 11.08 -13.59 -6.01
CA ALA A 61 9.98 -12.92 -6.67
C ALA A 61 8.63 -13.14 -5.97
N PHE A 62 8.46 -14.26 -5.27
CA PHE A 62 7.25 -14.52 -4.49
C PHE A 62 7.13 -13.62 -3.24
N ASP A 63 8.24 -13.14 -2.66
CA ASP A 63 8.19 -12.10 -1.62
C ASP A 63 7.63 -10.78 -2.17
N THR A 64 8.02 -10.40 -3.38
CA THR A 64 7.47 -9.22 -4.08
C THR A 64 5.96 -9.39 -4.34
N ILE A 65 5.53 -10.56 -4.81
CA ILE A 65 4.10 -10.85 -5.03
C ILE A 65 3.33 -10.72 -3.72
N ALA A 66 3.82 -11.33 -2.63
CA ALA A 66 3.20 -11.25 -1.31
C ALA A 66 3.13 -9.79 -0.79
N SER A 67 4.20 -9.01 -1.00
CA SER A 67 4.26 -7.59 -0.65
C SER A 67 3.20 -6.79 -1.39
N ARG A 68 3.10 -6.94 -2.71
CA ARG A 68 2.12 -6.23 -3.54
C ARG A 68 0.68 -6.55 -3.17
N ILE A 69 0.38 -7.81 -2.85
CA ILE A 69 -0.95 -8.20 -2.38
C ILE A 69 -1.27 -7.54 -1.03
N ALA A 70 -0.30 -7.50 -0.11
CA ALA A 70 -0.48 -6.84 1.19
C ALA A 70 -0.68 -5.32 1.06
N VAL A 71 0.06 -4.66 0.16
CA VAL A 71 -0.12 -3.23 -0.14
C VAL A 71 -1.47 -2.97 -0.80
N LYS A 72 -1.89 -3.80 -1.77
CA LYS A 72 -3.20 -3.68 -2.42
C LYS A 72 -4.35 -3.81 -1.42
N LYS A 73 -4.25 -4.77 -0.48
CA LYS A 73 -5.21 -4.92 0.61
C LYS A 73 -5.28 -3.66 1.48
N LEU A 74 -4.12 -3.09 1.83
CA LEU A 74 -4.03 -1.84 2.58
C LEU A 74 -4.66 -0.66 1.82
N TYR A 75 -4.44 -0.55 0.52
CA TYR A 75 -5.07 0.48 -0.31
C TYR A 75 -6.59 0.38 -0.29
N LYS A 76 -7.14 -0.84 -0.40
CA LYS A 76 -8.59 -1.07 -0.27
C LYS A 76 -9.12 -0.62 1.10
N GLU A 77 -8.39 -0.91 2.17
CA GLU A 77 -8.76 -0.52 3.53
C GLU A 77 -8.80 1.02 3.70
N VAL A 78 -7.80 1.73 3.16
CA VAL A 78 -7.64 3.18 3.37
C VAL A 78 -8.48 4.01 2.39
N PHE A 79 -8.55 3.61 1.12
CA PHE A 79 -9.26 4.37 0.08
C PHE A 79 -10.72 3.94 -0.09
N GLY A 80 -11.14 2.81 0.52
CA GLY A 80 -12.51 2.31 0.50
C GLY A 80 -12.88 1.61 -0.82
N ASP A 81 -14.17 1.23 -0.93
CA ASP A 81 -14.73 0.44 -2.04
C ASP A 81 -14.74 1.16 -3.42
N THR A 82 -14.22 2.37 -3.52
CA THR A 82 -13.92 3.00 -4.82
C THR A 82 -12.93 2.17 -5.65
N HIS A 83 -12.56 1.03 -5.12
CA HIS A 83 -11.55 0.10 -5.59
C HIS A 83 -12.08 -1.25 -6.11
N ASP A 84 -13.37 -1.45 -6.24
CA ASP A 84 -13.90 -2.69 -6.86
C ASP A 84 -13.38 -2.92 -8.28
N ASP A 85 -12.81 -1.88 -8.90
CA ASP A 85 -12.13 -1.93 -10.20
C ASP A 85 -10.60 -2.07 -10.11
N LEU A 86 -9.99 -2.29 -8.94
CA LEU A 86 -8.54 -2.55 -8.83
C LEU A 86 -8.12 -3.97 -9.24
N GLY A 87 -9.00 -4.68 -9.95
CA GLY A 87 -8.62 -5.91 -10.67
C GLY A 87 -7.52 -5.66 -11.69
N ASP A 88 -7.50 -4.49 -12.30
CA ASP A 88 -6.50 -4.04 -13.26
C ASP A 88 -5.91 -2.71 -12.73
N VAL A 89 -4.85 -2.81 -11.91
CA VAL A 89 -4.26 -1.63 -11.27
C VAL A 89 -3.51 -0.83 -12.32
N ASP A 90 -4.21 0.13 -12.92
CA ASP A 90 -3.58 1.18 -13.70
C ASP A 90 -2.70 2.04 -12.75
N PRO A 91 -1.37 2.08 -12.95
CA PRO A 91 -0.47 2.89 -12.13
C PRO A 91 -0.86 4.37 -12.07
N GLU A 92 -1.41 4.92 -13.16
CA GLU A 92 -1.89 6.31 -13.20
C GLU A 92 -3.06 6.51 -12.23
N ARG A 93 -3.98 5.55 -12.16
CA ARG A 93 -5.10 5.60 -11.22
C ARG A 93 -4.65 5.52 -9.76
N VAL A 94 -3.67 4.67 -9.43
CA VAL A 94 -3.10 4.60 -8.08
C VAL A 94 -2.45 5.92 -7.71
N GLN A 95 -1.71 6.54 -8.64
CA GLN A 95 -1.11 7.85 -8.47
C GLN A 95 -2.16 8.93 -8.20
N ASP A 96 -3.24 8.96 -8.99
CA ASP A 96 -4.33 9.92 -8.83
C ASP A 96 -5.05 9.75 -7.49
N LEU A 97 -5.25 8.53 -7.04
CA LEU A 97 -5.82 8.28 -5.72
C LEU A 97 -4.94 8.84 -4.61
N HIS A 98 -3.64 8.56 -4.65
CA HIS A 98 -2.70 9.10 -3.68
C HIS A 98 -2.75 10.63 -3.64
N ARG A 99 -2.72 11.30 -4.79
CA ARG A 99 -2.80 12.75 -4.89
C ARG A 99 -4.11 13.30 -4.33
N ASN A 100 -5.23 12.72 -4.74
CA ASN A 100 -6.55 13.24 -4.38
C ASN A 100 -6.92 13.02 -2.90
N TYR A 101 -6.44 11.93 -2.30
CA TYR A 101 -6.77 11.60 -0.92
C TYR A 101 -5.79 12.17 0.10
N PHE A 102 -4.53 12.41 -0.23
CA PHE A 102 -3.53 12.85 0.73
C PHE A 102 -3.91 14.12 1.49
N PRO A 103 -4.30 15.25 0.86
CA PRO A 103 -4.65 16.46 1.60
C PRO A 103 -5.83 16.25 2.55
N ARG A 104 -6.82 15.48 2.13
CA ARG A 104 -8.00 15.16 2.94
C ARG A 104 -7.64 14.24 4.11
N THR A 105 -6.75 13.29 3.89
CA THR A 105 -6.26 12.39 4.94
C THR A 105 -5.50 13.17 6.00
N ILE A 106 -4.57 14.04 5.62
CA ILE A 106 -3.86 14.90 6.58
C ILE A 106 -4.85 15.78 7.36
N ALA A 107 -5.78 16.45 6.68
CA ALA A 107 -6.77 17.29 7.33
C ALA A 107 -7.64 16.50 8.34
N LYS A 108 -8.06 15.28 7.97
CA LYS A 108 -8.81 14.39 8.85
C LYS A 108 -7.98 13.95 10.05
N LEU A 109 -6.75 13.51 9.85
CA LEU A 109 -5.85 13.06 10.92
C LEU A 109 -5.52 14.18 11.92
N VAL A 110 -5.42 15.43 11.45
CA VAL A 110 -5.28 16.62 12.30
C VAL A 110 -6.57 16.85 13.09
N ALA A 111 -7.74 16.83 12.43
CA ALA A 111 -9.04 17.04 13.08
C ALA A 111 -9.34 15.98 14.15
N ASP A 112 -8.95 14.73 13.91
CA ASP A 112 -9.12 13.60 14.83
C ASP A 112 -8.04 13.56 15.95
N GLY A 113 -7.08 14.52 15.94
CA GLY A 113 -6.03 14.63 16.94
C GLY A 113 -4.89 13.60 16.82
N HIS A 114 -4.77 12.93 15.70
CA HIS A 114 -3.67 12.00 15.40
C HIS A 114 -2.38 12.74 14.99
N LEU A 115 -2.52 13.92 14.40
CA LEU A 115 -1.41 14.74 13.91
C LEU A 115 -1.45 16.16 14.52
N ASP A 116 -0.28 16.78 14.62
CA ASP A 116 -0.14 18.19 15.00
C ASP A 116 -0.82 19.10 13.96
N GLU A 117 -1.54 20.12 14.41
CA GLU A 117 -2.28 21.05 13.55
C GLU A 117 -1.40 21.76 12.51
N ARG A 118 -0.12 21.95 12.82
CA ARG A 118 0.86 22.57 11.93
C ARG A 118 1.04 21.77 10.64
N LEU A 119 0.86 20.46 10.65
CA LEU A 119 0.97 19.64 9.42
C LEU A 119 -0.14 19.98 8.42
N GLY A 120 -1.30 20.39 8.90
CA GLY A 120 -2.39 20.83 8.02
C GLY A 120 -2.34 22.31 7.62
N ARG A 121 -1.58 23.15 8.38
CA ARG A 121 -1.57 24.59 8.23
C ARG A 121 -0.33 25.14 7.54
N ASP A 122 0.84 24.61 7.86
CA ASP A 122 2.14 25.22 7.53
C ASP A 122 2.78 24.61 6.27
N PHE A 123 2.09 23.65 5.61
CA PHE A 123 2.56 22.96 4.41
C PHE A 123 1.62 23.16 3.23
N ASP A 124 2.16 23.25 2.03
CA ASP A 124 1.40 23.14 0.78
C ASP A 124 1.10 21.66 0.47
N LEU A 125 -0.05 21.19 0.97
CA LEU A 125 -0.46 19.79 0.86
C LEU A 125 -0.67 19.34 -0.59
N GLU A 126 -1.06 20.24 -1.50
CA GLU A 126 -1.25 19.91 -2.91
C GLU A 126 0.11 19.67 -3.59
N THR A 127 1.10 20.50 -3.29
CA THR A 127 2.48 20.32 -3.76
C THR A 127 3.07 19.01 -3.23
N LEU A 128 2.87 18.70 -1.95
CA LEU A 128 3.32 17.43 -1.37
C LEU A 128 2.60 16.23 -1.99
N ALA A 129 1.29 16.32 -2.19
CA ALA A 129 0.49 15.27 -2.83
C ALA A 129 0.97 14.96 -4.26
N ALA A 130 1.34 15.98 -5.03
CA ALA A 130 1.85 15.82 -6.38
C ALA A 130 3.20 15.08 -6.44
N ALA A 131 3.98 15.13 -5.36
CA ALA A 131 5.28 14.46 -5.25
C ALA A 131 5.21 13.02 -4.77
N LEU A 132 4.06 12.55 -4.30
CA LEU A 132 3.90 11.15 -3.86
C LEU A 132 4.16 10.19 -5.02
N ASP A 133 4.91 9.13 -4.76
CA ASP A 133 5.24 8.10 -5.74
C ASP A 133 4.92 6.70 -5.19
N PRO A 134 3.70 6.19 -5.46
CA PRO A 134 3.29 4.85 -5.02
C PRO A 134 4.14 3.70 -5.57
N THR A 135 4.87 3.92 -6.67
CA THR A 135 5.73 2.86 -7.24
C THR A 135 6.87 2.49 -6.29
N ARG A 136 7.23 3.39 -5.37
CA ARG A 136 8.26 3.16 -4.35
C ARG A 136 7.84 2.11 -3.31
N ASP A 137 6.53 1.80 -3.20
CA ASP A 137 6.06 0.72 -2.33
C ASP A 137 6.59 -0.64 -2.78
N ASP A 138 6.91 -0.82 -4.07
CA ASP A 138 7.55 -2.03 -4.62
C ASP A 138 8.99 -2.23 -4.13
N LEU A 139 9.64 -1.22 -3.58
CA LEU A 139 10.98 -1.33 -2.98
C LEU A 139 10.94 -2.02 -1.61
N ILE A 140 9.76 -2.19 -1.03
CA ILE A 140 9.58 -2.72 0.31
C ILE A 140 9.14 -4.19 0.21
N GLY A 141 10.00 -5.11 0.65
CA GLY A 141 9.65 -6.53 0.74
C GLY A 141 8.55 -6.78 1.78
N PHE A 142 7.94 -7.97 1.73
CA PHE A 142 6.76 -8.31 2.52
C PHE A 142 6.93 -8.05 4.03
N MET A 143 8.08 -8.45 4.61
CA MET A 143 8.32 -8.23 6.05
C MET A 143 8.38 -6.75 6.40
N GLY A 144 8.91 -5.92 5.50
CA GLY A 144 8.91 -4.45 5.64
C GLY A 144 7.50 -3.90 5.64
N VAL A 145 6.69 -4.23 4.63
CA VAL A 145 5.28 -3.82 4.53
C VAL A 145 4.50 -4.26 5.77
N ARG A 146 4.61 -5.53 6.17
CA ARG A 146 3.93 -6.05 7.36
C ARG A 146 4.34 -5.33 8.64
N THR A 147 5.62 -4.97 8.76
CA THR A 147 6.14 -4.19 9.89
C THR A 147 5.57 -2.78 9.90
N MET A 148 5.53 -2.11 8.75
CA MET A 148 4.91 -0.79 8.62
C MET A 148 3.45 -0.85 9.02
N ILE A 149 2.67 -1.77 8.46
CA ILE A 149 1.26 -1.95 8.76
C ILE A 149 1.04 -2.17 10.27
N ASN A 150 1.84 -2.98 10.92
CA ASN A 150 1.61 -3.37 12.30
C ASN A 150 2.16 -2.39 13.34
N ARG A 151 3.15 -1.56 13.00
CA ARG A 151 3.90 -0.78 13.99
C ARG A 151 3.97 0.72 13.72
N TYR A 152 3.92 1.13 12.45
CA TYR A 152 4.26 2.51 12.07
C TYR A 152 3.10 3.30 11.48
N LEU A 153 2.23 2.66 10.71
CA LEU A 153 1.05 3.33 10.15
C LEU A 153 0.07 3.70 11.25
N LEU A 154 -0.51 4.88 11.14
CA LEU A 154 -1.60 5.33 12.02
C LEU A 154 -2.82 4.43 11.82
N ARG A 155 -3.49 4.14 12.94
CA ARG A 155 -4.65 3.23 12.97
C ARG A 155 -5.72 3.76 13.91
N THR A 156 -6.95 3.35 13.64
CA THR A 156 -8.06 3.48 14.58
C THR A 156 -7.85 2.58 15.81
N PRO A 157 -8.58 2.80 16.91
CA PRO A 157 -8.60 1.87 18.05
C PRO A 157 -8.97 0.43 17.66
N ASP A 158 -9.80 0.26 16.63
CA ASP A 158 -10.19 -1.05 16.07
C ASP A 158 -9.18 -1.62 15.08
N LYS A 159 -7.98 -1.00 15.01
CA LYS A 159 -6.83 -1.41 14.20
C LYS A 159 -6.99 -1.25 12.68
N GLN A 160 -7.97 -0.51 12.20
CA GLN A 160 -8.07 -0.15 10.78
C GLN A 160 -6.98 0.86 10.43
N ALA A 161 -6.32 0.67 9.28
CA ALA A 161 -5.31 1.60 8.81
C ALA A 161 -5.93 2.94 8.39
N LEU A 162 -5.24 4.03 8.74
CA LEU A 162 -5.65 5.40 8.41
C LEU A 162 -4.77 6.03 7.32
N GLU A 163 -3.69 5.38 6.96
CA GLU A 163 -2.73 5.87 5.96
C GLU A 163 -2.07 4.72 5.21
N VAL A 164 -1.50 5.04 4.06
CA VAL A 164 -0.71 4.14 3.20
C VAL A 164 0.79 4.45 3.33
N PRO A 165 1.71 3.59 2.84
CA PRO A 165 3.14 3.78 3.07
C PRO A 165 3.66 5.15 2.62
N GLN A 166 3.24 5.64 1.44
CA GLN A 166 3.70 6.94 0.96
C GLN A 166 3.21 8.12 1.82
N TYR A 167 2.05 8.00 2.46
CA TYR A 167 1.57 9.01 3.41
C TYR A 167 2.38 9.00 4.70
N PHE A 168 2.73 7.81 5.19
CA PHE A 168 3.63 7.67 6.33
C PHE A 168 4.97 8.36 6.07
N TRP A 169 5.63 8.07 4.95
CA TRP A 169 6.91 8.70 4.62
C TRP A 169 6.80 10.21 4.51
N MET A 170 5.78 10.70 3.78
CA MET A 170 5.58 12.14 3.62
C MET A 170 5.29 12.84 4.95
N ARG A 171 4.42 12.29 5.82
CA ARG A 171 4.16 12.93 7.12
C ARG A 171 5.36 12.91 8.07
N VAL A 172 6.22 11.90 7.99
CA VAL A 172 7.49 11.88 8.72
C VAL A 172 8.40 13.00 8.23
N ALA A 173 8.53 13.13 6.91
CA ALA A 173 9.28 14.25 6.30
C ALA A 173 8.71 15.61 6.73
N MET A 174 7.39 15.77 6.70
CA MET A 174 6.71 16.98 7.19
C MET A 174 7.02 17.24 8.67
N GLY A 175 6.89 16.24 9.54
CA GLY A 175 7.16 16.37 10.95
C GLY A 175 8.59 16.83 11.27
N LEU A 176 9.56 16.32 10.52
CA LEU A 176 10.97 16.72 10.65
C LEU A 176 11.26 18.12 10.09
N SER A 177 10.42 18.62 9.20
CA SER A 177 10.58 19.93 8.55
C SER A 177 9.81 21.08 9.21
N LEU A 178 9.10 20.83 10.32
CA LEU A 178 8.23 21.82 10.97
C LEU A 178 8.91 23.13 11.41
N THR A 179 10.21 23.11 11.60
CA THR A 179 10.98 24.27 12.08
C THR A 179 11.88 24.89 11.02
N GLU A 180 11.79 24.40 9.78
CA GLU A 180 12.57 24.92 8.67
C GLU A 180 11.95 26.21 8.12
N ASP A 181 12.76 27.06 7.48
CA ASP A 181 12.32 28.32 6.89
C ASP A 181 11.32 28.10 5.74
N ASP A 182 11.50 27.05 4.96
CA ASP A 182 10.56 26.55 3.94
C ASP A 182 10.23 25.09 4.25
N PRO A 183 9.20 24.83 5.08
CA PRO A 183 8.85 23.49 5.51
C PRO A 183 8.45 22.56 4.35
N THR A 184 7.75 23.09 3.34
CA THR A 184 7.29 22.30 2.19
C THR A 184 8.47 21.81 1.35
N SER A 185 9.40 22.70 0.98
CA SER A 185 10.59 22.31 0.21
C SER A 185 11.48 21.34 0.97
N SER A 186 11.63 21.55 2.29
CA SER A 186 12.42 20.66 3.16
C SER A 186 11.78 19.27 3.26
N ALA A 187 10.45 19.19 3.39
CA ALA A 187 9.73 17.93 3.44
C ALA A 187 9.86 17.16 2.10
N LEU A 188 9.77 17.83 0.96
CA LEU A 188 10.00 17.23 -0.35
C LEU A 188 11.39 16.62 -0.46
N ALA A 189 12.43 17.38 -0.07
CA ALA A 189 13.81 16.89 -0.13
C ALA A 189 14.05 15.68 0.80
N LEU A 190 13.44 15.67 1.99
CA LEU A 190 13.52 14.52 2.90
C LEU A 190 12.75 13.32 2.35
N TYR A 191 11.53 13.51 1.84
CA TYR A 191 10.74 12.44 1.25
C TYR A 191 11.46 11.79 0.06
N ASP A 192 12.11 12.58 -0.79
CA ASP A 192 12.87 12.07 -1.93
C ASP A 192 14.09 11.24 -1.51
N SER A 193 14.64 11.50 -0.34
CA SER A 193 15.79 10.79 0.21
C SER A 193 15.47 9.53 1.01
N MET A 194 14.18 9.30 1.34
CA MET A 194 13.69 8.14 2.10
C MET A 194 13.31 6.99 1.17
#